data_010f8f265c419587bb31319ebc885920
#
_entry.id   010f8f265c419587bb31319ebc885920
#
_cell.length_a   1.000
_cell.length_b   1.000
_cell.length_c   1.000
_cell.angle_alpha   90.00
_cell.angle_beta   90.00
_cell.angle_gamma   90.00
#
_symmetry.space_group_name_H-M   'P 1'
#
loop_
_entity.id
_entity.type
_entity.pdbx_description
1 polymer ?
#
loop_
_entity_poly.entity_id
_entity_poly.type
_entity_poly.pdbx_seq_one_letter_code
_entity_poly.pdbx_strand_id
1 'polypeptide(L)'
;MAVWFILIVLVGFVPDSMMKTAMVKAGARAPFPARLHIHAVLMGSFLLLLLAQTLMVATDRCSLHKRVGIAAFVLVPALVIAGLILAPTMFHQVWGGAHFGPPAAQKALMPMVPVIENILLLQINAGVLFAVFIGVALRARSTLPGMHKRMMFLATAVPLGAAIDRMLWLPSSMPASPWATDVYILLAVSPMFVWDLVRNQRVHEAYKVWLMIYLPAAALVAFAWDKPWWHSTAERLMGV
;
A
#
# COMPACT_ATOMS: atom_id res chain seq x y z
N MET A 1 14.76 9.16 -0.44
CA MET A 1 13.70 8.12 -0.33
C MET A 1 12.30 8.73 -0.12
N ALA A 2 12.04 9.57 0.90
CA ALA A 2 10.69 10.10 1.12
C ALA A 2 10.11 10.83 -0.11
N VAL A 3 10.88 11.73 -0.72
CA VAL A 3 10.51 12.41 -1.98
C VAL A 3 10.25 11.39 -3.10
N TRP A 4 11.11 10.38 -3.24
CA TRP A 4 10.96 9.31 -4.23
C TRP A 4 9.63 8.57 -4.08
N PHE A 5 9.25 8.18 -2.86
CA PHE A 5 7.97 7.51 -2.61
C PHE A 5 6.77 8.43 -2.87
N ILE A 6 6.87 9.72 -2.51
CA ILE A 6 5.83 10.69 -2.84
C ILE A 6 5.68 10.82 -4.35
N LEU A 7 6.77 10.87 -5.12
CA LEU A 7 6.70 10.91 -6.59
C LEU A 7 6.01 9.67 -7.16
N ILE A 8 6.36 8.46 -6.68
CA ILE A 8 5.67 7.22 -7.09
C ILE A 8 4.16 7.33 -6.83
N VAL A 9 3.78 7.80 -5.63
CA VAL A 9 2.36 7.94 -5.26
C VAL A 9 1.64 8.96 -6.15
N LEU A 10 2.25 10.12 -6.40
CA LEU A 10 1.66 11.15 -7.26
C LEU A 10 1.51 10.67 -8.71
N VAL A 11 2.55 10.06 -9.28
CA VAL A 11 2.52 9.55 -10.65
C VAL A 11 1.49 8.44 -10.83
N GLY A 12 1.30 7.58 -9.83
CA GLY A 12 0.28 6.53 -9.90
C GLY A 12 -1.14 7.06 -9.66
N PHE A 13 -1.35 7.81 -8.59
CA PHE A 13 -2.72 8.16 -8.18
C PHE A 13 -3.30 9.39 -8.87
N VAL A 14 -2.51 10.40 -9.25
CA VAL A 14 -3.06 11.65 -9.81
C VAL A 14 -3.73 11.41 -11.16
N PRO A 15 -3.08 10.78 -12.17
CA PRO A 15 -3.72 10.51 -13.45
C PRO A 15 -4.95 9.59 -13.32
N ASP A 16 -4.85 8.53 -12.53
CA ASP A 16 -5.95 7.60 -12.26
C ASP A 16 -7.15 8.30 -11.61
N SER A 17 -6.90 9.17 -10.62
CA SER A 17 -7.96 9.92 -9.94
C SER A 17 -8.62 10.95 -10.85
N MET A 18 -7.85 11.61 -11.71
CA MET A 18 -8.40 12.56 -12.69
C MET A 18 -9.32 11.84 -13.70
N MET A 19 -8.86 10.70 -14.24
CA MET A 19 -9.66 9.87 -15.15
C MET A 19 -10.96 9.40 -14.49
N LYS A 20 -10.88 8.82 -13.30
CA LYS A 20 -12.05 8.32 -12.56
C LYS A 20 -13.01 9.43 -12.16
N THR A 21 -12.51 10.62 -11.82
CA THR A 21 -13.35 11.80 -11.53
C THR A 21 -14.10 12.26 -12.77
N ALA A 22 -13.46 12.22 -13.94
CA ALA A 22 -14.14 12.53 -15.21
C ALA A 22 -15.26 11.51 -15.50
N MET A 23 -15.02 10.21 -15.23
CA MET A 23 -16.06 9.17 -15.37
C MET A 23 -17.22 9.38 -14.41
N VAL A 24 -16.98 9.80 -13.17
CA VAL A 24 -18.04 10.15 -12.21
C VAL A 24 -18.87 11.33 -12.73
N LYS A 25 -18.22 12.39 -13.22
CA LYS A 25 -18.92 13.56 -13.78
C LYS A 25 -19.75 13.21 -15.02
N ALA A 26 -19.31 12.26 -15.82
CA ALA A 26 -20.02 11.76 -17.00
C ALA A 26 -21.16 10.75 -16.65
N GLY A 27 -21.36 10.42 -15.37
CA GLY A 27 -22.35 9.42 -14.95
C GLY A 27 -21.95 7.98 -15.28
N ALA A 28 -20.73 7.74 -15.79
CA ALA A 28 -20.23 6.43 -16.18
C ALA A 28 -19.69 5.61 -14.98
N ARG A 29 -19.59 6.25 -13.81
CA ARG A 29 -19.10 5.62 -12.59
C ARG A 29 -19.82 6.21 -11.36
N ALA A 30 -20.08 5.37 -10.36
CA ALA A 30 -20.56 5.83 -9.06
C ALA A 30 -19.53 6.76 -8.37
N PRO A 31 -19.98 7.75 -7.57
CA PRO A 31 -19.11 8.62 -6.78
C PRO A 31 -18.20 7.83 -5.85
N PHE A 32 -17.03 8.40 -5.55
CA PHE A 32 -16.12 7.82 -4.58
C PHE A 32 -16.73 7.85 -3.17
N PRO A 33 -16.64 6.75 -2.40
CA PRO A 33 -17.12 6.74 -1.03
C PRO A 33 -16.25 7.64 -0.14
N ALA A 34 -16.89 8.30 0.85
CA ALA A 34 -16.18 9.18 1.80
C ALA A 34 -14.99 8.47 2.49
N ARG A 35 -15.10 7.15 2.74
CA ARG A 35 -14.05 6.32 3.34
C ARG A 35 -12.76 6.31 2.50
N LEU A 36 -12.87 6.39 1.17
CA LEU A 36 -11.70 6.51 0.28
C LEU A 36 -10.97 7.84 0.50
N HIS A 37 -11.71 8.95 0.60
CA HIS A 37 -11.13 10.27 0.85
C HIS A 37 -10.44 10.34 2.22
N ILE A 38 -11.07 9.79 3.26
CA ILE A 38 -10.46 9.71 4.60
C ILE A 38 -9.13 8.94 4.54
N HIS A 39 -9.13 7.74 3.93
CA HIS A 39 -7.91 6.94 3.77
C HIS A 39 -6.83 7.70 2.96
N ALA A 40 -7.21 8.36 1.88
CA ALA A 40 -6.27 9.14 1.06
C ALA A 40 -5.63 10.30 1.83
N VAL A 41 -6.42 11.03 2.64
CA VAL A 41 -5.91 12.11 3.51
C VAL A 41 -4.94 11.56 4.56
N LEU A 42 -5.29 10.46 5.22
CA LEU A 42 -4.42 9.82 6.23
C LEU A 42 -3.11 9.31 5.60
N MET A 43 -3.17 8.70 4.41
CA MET A 43 -1.98 8.24 3.69
C MET A 43 -1.10 9.41 3.26
N GLY A 44 -1.68 10.47 2.70
CA GLY A 44 -0.97 11.70 2.35
C GLY A 44 -0.30 12.35 3.58
N SER A 45 -1.03 12.44 4.70
CA SER A 45 -0.51 12.94 5.96
C SER A 45 0.66 12.10 6.48
N PHE A 46 0.59 10.77 6.35
CA PHE A 46 1.68 9.87 6.73
C PHE A 46 2.93 10.09 5.87
N LEU A 47 2.79 10.23 4.54
CA LEU A 47 3.91 10.50 3.64
C LEU A 47 4.54 11.87 3.90
N LEU A 48 3.74 12.89 4.18
CA LEU A 48 4.22 14.22 4.56
C LEU A 48 4.93 14.17 5.92
N LEU A 49 4.40 13.43 6.89
CA LEU A 49 5.07 13.20 8.16
C LEU A 49 6.42 12.50 7.95
N LEU A 50 6.49 11.47 7.13
CA LEU A 50 7.74 10.76 6.81
C LEU A 50 8.76 11.70 6.16
N LEU A 51 8.33 12.57 5.24
CA LEU A 51 9.19 13.60 4.64
C LEU A 51 9.69 14.59 5.68
N ALA A 52 8.79 15.15 6.48
CA ALA A 52 9.14 16.10 7.54
C ALA A 52 10.13 15.48 8.55
N GLN A 53 9.89 14.23 8.97
CA GLN A 53 10.79 13.49 9.87
C GLN A 53 12.18 13.31 9.26
N THR A 54 12.25 13.01 7.96
CA THR A 54 13.52 12.86 7.24
C THR A 54 14.27 14.18 7.15
N LEU A 55 13.57 15.27 6.85
CA LEU A 55 14.16 16.62 6.77
C LEU A 55 14.66 17.10 8.15
N MET A 56 13.91 16.86 9.22
CA MET A 56 14.32 17.22 10.57
C MET A 56 15.63 16.54 10.98
N VAL A 57 15.80 15.26 10.63
CA VAL A 57 17.07 14.55 10.88
C VAL A 57 18.18 15.07 9.98
N ALA A 58 17.90 15.34 8.71
CA ALA A 58 18.89 15.86 7.76
C ALA A 58 19.36 17.29 8.09
N THR A 59 18.60 18.06 8.88
CA THR A 59 18.91 19.43 9.33
C THR A 59 19.28 19.49 10.82
N ASP A 60 19.71 18.37 11.42
CA ASP A 60 20.12 18.23 12.82
C ASP A 60 19.06 18.66 13.87
N ARG A 61 17.79 18.70 13.50
CA ARG A 61 16.65 19.03 14.38
C ARG A 61 16.11 17.80 15.10
N CYS A 62 16.99 17.00 15.71
CA CYS A 62 16.61 15.73 16.34
C CYS A 62 15.60 15.87 17.49
N SER A 63 15.61 16.97 18.23
CA SER A 63 14.61 17.24 19.29
C SER A 63 13.20 17.41 18.71
N LEU A 64 13.09 18.13 17.60
CA LEU A 64 11.83 18.34 16.90
C LEU A 64 11.34 17.04 16.23
N HIS A 65 12.25 16.26 15.61
CA HIS A 65 11.96 14.93 15.12
C HIS A 65 11.29 14.05 16.19
N LYS A 66 11.83 14.02 17.41
CA LYS A 66 11.25 13.22 18.51
C LYS A 66 9.86 13.72 18.92
N ARG A 67 9.65 15.04 19.01
CA ARG A 67 8.35 15.63 19.38
C ARG A 67 7.28 15.38 18.31
N VAL A 68 7.58 15.70 17.06
CA VAL A 68 6.63 15.52 15.95
C VAL A 68 6.39 14.06 15.64
N GLY A 69 7.41 13.21 15.84
CA GLY A 69 7.31 11.76 15.63
C GLY A 69 6.25 11.06 16.48
N ILE A 70 5.81 11.68 17.61
CA ILE A 70 4.71 11.16 18.43
C ILE A 70 3.42 11.08 17.61
N ALA A 71 3.21 11.97 16.63
CA ALA A 71 2.04 11.92 15.75
C ALA A 71 1.88 10.58 15.00
N ALA A 72 2.98 9.85 14.75
CA ALA A 72 2.94 8.54 14.13
C ALA A 72 2.17 7.51 14.97
N PHE A 73 2.16 7.63 16.31
CA PHE A 73 1.42 6.70 17.19
C PHE A 73 -0.10 6.84 17.10
N VAL A 74 -0.58 7.96 16.56
CA VAL A 74 -2.02 8.17 16.27
C VAL A 74 -2.29 7.93 14.80
N LEU A 75 -1.44 8.48 13.93
CA LEU A 75 -1.67 8.43 12.49
C LEU A 75 -1.56 7.01 11.91
N VAL A 76 -0.62 6.19 12.38
CA VAL A 76 -0.43 4.83 11.88
C VAL A 76 -1.63 3.92 12.24
N PRO A 77 -2.08 3.83 13.51
CA PRO A 77 -3.29 3.07 13.82
C PRO A 77 -4.52 3.58 13.07
N ALA A 78 -4.72 4.90 12.96
CA ALA A 78 -5.82 5.47 12.21
C ALA A 78 -5.78 5.07 10.72
N LEU A 79 -4.59 5.06 10.12
CA LEU A 79 -4.39 4.64 8.73
C LEU A 79 -4.69 3.15 8.53
N VAL A 80 -4.22 2.28 9.45
CA VAL A 80 -4.52 0.84 9.41
C VAL A 80 -6.02 0.59 9.54
N ILE A 81 -6.68 1.24 10.51
CA ILE A 81 -8.14 1.13 10.69
C ILE A 81 -8.88 1.62 9.45
N ALA A 82 -8.48 2.76 8.88
CA ALA A 82 -9.09 3.28 7.66
C ALA A 82 -8.92 2.31 6.48
N GLY A 83 -7.78 1.63 6.37
CA GLY A 83 -7.55 0.58 5.37
C GLY A 83 -8.46 -0.63 5.57
N LEU A 84 -8.60 -1.10 6.82
CA LEU A 84 -9.50 -2.20 7.19
C LEU A 84 -10.98 -1.89 6.90
N ILE A 85 -11.37 -0.62 6.93
CA ILE A 85 -12.73 -0.18 6.58
C ILE A 85 -12.87 0.00 5.06
N LEU A 86 -11.82 0.50 4.40
CA LEU A 86 -11.86 0.78 2.97
C LEU A 86 -11.89 -0.49 2.13
N ALA A 87 -11.11 -1.51 2.46
CA ALA A 87 -11.02 -2.75 1.69
C ALA A 87 -12.39 -3.44 1.53
N PRO A 88 -13.16 -3.72 2.60
CA PRO A 88 -14.54 -4.22 2.47
C PRO A 88 -15.45 -3.28 1.69
N THR A 89 -15.31 -1.95 1.90
CA THR A 89 -16.14 -0.96 1.20
C THR A 89 -15.96 -1.06 -0.32
N MET A 90 -14.72 -1.17 -0.80
CA MET A 90 -14.43 -1.29 -2.22
C MET A 90 -14.86 -2.65 -2.77
N PHE A 91 -14.69 -3.72 -1.99
CA PHE A 91 -15.17 -5.05 -2.33
C PHE A 91 -16.68 -5.05 -2.56
N HIS A 92 -17.46 -4.62 -1.57
CA HIS A 92 -18.93 -4.59 -1.65
C HIS A 92 -19.46 -3.66 -2.75
N GLN A 93 -18.74 -2.60 -3.10
CA GLN A 93 -19.12 -1.72 -4.20
C GLN A 93 -19.07 -2.46 -5.55
N VAL A 94 -18.04 -3.28 -5.79
CA VAL A 94 -17.92 -4.06 -7.03
C VAL A 94 -18.86 -5.27 -6.99
N TRP A 95 -18.81 -6.05 -5.91
CA TRP A 95 -19.60 -7.28 -5.76
C TRP A 95 -21.11 -6.98 -5.78
N GLY A 96 -21.55 -5.99 -5.00
CA GLY A 96 -22.96 -5.59 -4.98
C GLY A 96 -23.43 -5.03 -6.32
N GLY A 97 -22.61 -4.26 -7.01
CA GLY A 97 -22.92 -3.77 -8.36
C GLY A 97 -23.01 -4.89 -9.38
N ALA A 98 -22.19 -5.94 -9.25
CA ALA A 98 -22.23 -7.12 -10.11
C ALA A 98 -23.47 -7.98 -9.91
N HIS A 99 -23.97 -8.12 -8.69
CA HIS A 99 -25.08 -9.02 -8.37
C HIS A 99 -26.45 -8.32 -8.28
N PHE A 100 -26.50 -7.08 -7.83
CA PHE A 100 -27.73 -6.36 -7.53
C PHE A 100 -27.86 -5.03 -8.27
N GLY A 101 -26.89 -4.64 -9.09
CA GLY A 101 -26.93 -3.41 -9.88
C GLY A 101 -27.88 -3.49 -11.08
N PRO A 102 -28.09 -2.39 -11.80
CA PRO A 102 -28.78 -2.40 -13.09
C PRO A 102 -28.10 -3.35 -14.09
N PRO A 103 -28.81 -3.90 -15.10
CA PRO A 103 -28.25 -4.90 -16.02
C PRO A 103 -26.93 -4.48 -16.70
N ALA A 104 -26.80 -3.21 -17.04
CA ALA A 104 -25.56 -2.67 -17.61
C ALA A 104 -24.38 -2.70 -16.61
N ALA A 105 -24.63 -2.42 -15.33
CA ALA A 105 -23.62 -2.51 -14.27
C ALA A 105 -23.25 -3.96 -13.97
N GLN A 106 -24.24 -4.87 -13.90
CA GLN A 106 -23.99 -6.30 -13.72
C GLN A 106 -23.07 -6.83 -14.82
N LYS A 107 -23.39 -6.56 -16.09
CA LYS A 107 -22.59 -6.98 -17.25
C LYS A 107 -21.14 -6.45 -17.17
N ALA A 108 -20.97 -5.21 -16.72
CA ALA A 108 -19.65 -4.57 -16.64
C ALA A 108 -18.82 -5.05 -15.43
N LEU A 109 -19.47 -5.34 -14.30
CA LEU A 109 -18.78 -5.64 -13.05
C LEU A 109 -18.62 -7.12 -12.75
N MET A 110 -19.45 -8.00 -13.32
CA MET A 110 -19.34 -9.45 -13.12
C MET A 110 -17.93 -10.00 -13.44
N PRO A 111 -17.27 -9.61 -14.54
CA PRO A 111 -15.88 -10.03 -14.79
C PRO A 111 -14.87 -9.46 -13.80
N MET A 112 -15.23 -8.44 -13.02
CA MET A 112 -14.36 -7.81 -12.03
C MET A 112 -14.44 -8.48 -10.65
N VAL A 113 -15.40 -9.39 -10.42
CA VAL A 113 -15.56 -10.06 -9.13
C VAL A 113 -14.31 -10.87 -8.76
N PRO A 114 -13.78 -11.79 -9.57
CA PRO A 114 -12.54 -12.49 -9.22
C PRO A 114 -11.34 -11.54 -9.04
N VAL A 115 -11.32 -10.45 -9.80
CA VAL A 115 -10.24 -9.45 -9.69
C VAL A 115 -10.29 -8.73 -8.34
N ILE A 116 -11.47 -8.31 -7.87
CA ILE A 116 -11.59 -7.61 -6.57
C ILE A 116 -11.32 -8.56 -5.40
N GLU A 117 -11.62 -9.84 -5.52
CA GLU A 117 -11.27 -10.86 -4.54
C GLU A 117 -9.76 -11.03 -4.42
N ASN A 118 -9.05 -11.08 -5.53
CA ASN A 118 -7.59 -11.11 -5.55
C ASN A 118 -6.97 -9.79 -5.03
N ILE A 119 -7.56 -8.64 -5.37
CA ILE A 119 -7.15 -7.35 -4.81
C ILE A 119 -7.35 -7.30 -3.29
N LEU A 120 -8.43 -7.91 -2.76
CA LEU A 120 -8.64 -8.02 -1.32
C LEU A 120 -7.48 -8.75 -0.63
N LEU A 121 -6.96 -9.82 -1.23
CA LEU A 121 -5.79 -10.54 -0.74
C LEU A 121 -4.55 -9.64 -0.65
N LEU A 122 -4.28 -8.86 -1.71
CA LEU A 122 -3.20 -7.86 -1.72
C LEU A 122 -3.38 -6.80 -0.63
N GLN A 123 -4.60 -6.31 -0.44
CA GLN A 123 -4.91 -5.29 0.55
C GLN A 123 -4.72 -5.80 1.98
N ILE A 124 -5.16 -7.02 2.27
CA ILE A 124 -4.93 -7.68 3.57
C ILE A 124 -3.43 -7.85 3.81
N ASN A 125 -2.72 -8.42 2.84
CA ASN A 125 -1.27 -8.62 2.93
C ASN A 125 -0.53 -7.29 3.17
N ALA A 126 -0.81 -6.28 2.37
CA ALA A 126 -0.18 -4.96 2.49
C ALA A 126 -0.47 -4.30 3.85
N GLY A 127 -1.71 -4.38 4.34
CA GLY A 127 -2.11 -3.84 5.64
C GLY A 127 -1.38 -4.52 6.80
N VAL A 128 -1.31 -5.85 6.78
CA VAL A 128 -0.60 -6.64 7.80
C VAL A 128 0.90 -6.35 7.78
N LEU A 129 1.52 -6.41 6.61
CA LEU A 129 2.97 -6.17 6.48
C LEU A 129 3.33 -4.73 6.87
N PHE A 130 2.53 -3.74 6.45
CA PHE A 130 2.73 -2.35 6.86
C PHE A 130 2.69 -2.21 8.39
N ALA A 131 1.66 -2.75 9.04
CA ALA A 131 1.52 -2.69 10.49
C ALA A 131 2.68 -3.37 11.23
N VAL A 132 3.09 -4.57 10.79
CA VAL A 132 4.21 -5.33 11.35
C VAL A 132 5.51 -4.54 11.22
N PHE A 133 5.84 -4.06 10.03
CA PHE A 133 7.11 -3.36 9.79
C PHE A 133 7.18 -1.99 10.46
N ILE A 134 6.07 -1.24 10.50
CA ILE A 134 6.00 0.00 11.30
C ILE A 134 6.16 -0.32 12.79
N GLY A 135 5.55 -1.39 13.29
CA GLY A 135 5.74 -1.86 14.66
C GLY A 135 7.20 -2.13 14.99
N VAL A 136 7.90 -2.87 14.12
CA VAL A 136 9.36 -3.11 14.24
C VAL A 136 10.14 -1.78 14.21
N ALA A 137 9.82 -0.89 13.28
CA ALA A 137 10.47 0.41 13.17
C ALA A 137 10.30 1.24 14.45
N LEU A 138 9.08 1.37 14.96
CA LEU A 138 8.79 2.16 16.15
C LEU A 138 9.40 1.55 17.43
N ARG A 139 9.43 0.21 17.54
CA ARG A 139 10.11 -0.47 18.65
C ARG A 139 11.63 -0.19 18.65
N ALA A 140 12.23 -0.16 17.44
CA ALA A 140 13.67 0.04 17.28
C ALA A 140 14.13 1.51 17.48
N ARG A 141 13.20 2.46 17.58
CA ARG A 141 13.51 3.91 17.51
C ARG A 141 14.51 4.42 18.54
N SER A 142 14.55 3.82 19.73
CA SER A 142 15.42 4.26 20.84
C SER A 142 16.72 3.49 20.95
N THR A 143 16.72 2.20 20.56
CA THR A 143 17.83 1.28 20.78
C THR A 143 18.62 0.99 19.51
N LEU A 144 17.95 0.99 18.36
CA LEU A 144 18.52 0.62 17.06
C LEU A 144 18.16 1.65 15.97
N PRO A 145 18.69 2.88 16.02
CA PRO A 145 18.28 3.97 15.13
C PRO A 145 18.51 3.65 13.64
N GLY A 146 19.53 2.85 13.32
CA GLY A 146 19.79 2.36 11.96
C GLY A 146 18.68 1.44 11.44
N MET A 147 18.15 0.56 12.29
CA MET A 147 16.99 -0.29 12.00
C MET A 147 15.72 0.54 11.86
N HIS A 148 15.44 1.45 12.82
CA HIS A 148 14.30 2.35 12.78
C HIS A 148 14.22 3.12 11.46
N LYS A 149 15.28 3.81 11.09
CA LYS A 149 15.33 4.62 9.86
C LYS A 149 14.99 3.80 8.62
N ARG A 150 15.61 2.64 8.44
CA ARG A 150 15.41 1.80 7.25
C ARG A 150 14.06 1.14 7.24
N MET A 151 13.63 0.62 8.38
CA MET A 151 12.36 -0.08 8.48
C MET A 151 11.16 0.86 8.27
N MET A 152 11.25 2.15 8.62
CA MET A 152 10.23 3.15 8.27
C MET A 152 10.03 3.25 6.74
N PHE A 153 11.11 3.26 5.96
CA PHE A 153 11.01 3.27 4.49
C PHE A 153 10.56 1.91 3.95
N LEU A 154 11.10 0.81 4.45
CA LEU A 154 10.75 -0.54 4.01
C LEU A 154 9.27 -0.86 4.27
N ALA A 155 8.74 -0.42 5.41
CA ALA A 155 7.31 -0.52 5.71
C ALA A 155 6.46 0.31 4.74
N THR A 156 6.90 1.56 4.47
CA THR A 156 6.19 2.46 3.54
C THR A 156 6.23 1.97 2.09
N ALA A 157 7.23 1.18 1.72
CA ALA A 157 7.33 0.62 0.37
C ALA A 157 6.21 -0.39 0.06
N VAL A 158 5.73 -1.13 1.06
CA VAL A 158 4.70 -2.16 0.85
C VAL A 158 3.41 -1.61 0.21
N PRO A 159 2.77 -0.55 0.72
CA PRO A 159 1.57 0.00 0.10
C PRO A 159 1.82 0.76 -1.22
N LEU A 160 3.08 0.98 -1.64
CA LEU A 160 3.38 1.60 -2.94
C LEU A 160 2.87 0.78 -4.12
N GLY A 161 2.71 -0.54 -3.96
CA GLY A 161 2.11 -1.40 -4.98
C GLY A 161 0.80 -0.85 -5.52
N ALA A 162 -0.05 -0.31 -4.64
CA ALA A 162 -1.31 0.30 -5.04
C ALA A 162 -1.15 1.52 -5.97
N ALA A 163 -0.07 2.29 -5.85
CA ALA A 163 0.24 3.40 -6.76
C ALA A 163 0.85 2.89 -8.06
N ILE A 164 1.73 1.92 -7.97
CA ILE A 164 2.46 1.32 -9.11
C ILE A 164 1.48 0.65 -10.08
N ASP A 165 0.51 -0.11 -9.58
CA ASP A 165 -0.50 -0.79 -10.40
C ASP A 165 -1.42 0.18 -11.17
N ARG A 166 -1.38 1.47 -10.84
CA ARG A 166 -2.10 2.53 -11.58
C ARG A 166 -1.29 3.19 -12.69
N MET A 167 -0.01 2.87 -12.79
CA MET A 167 0.88 3.37 -13.83
C MET A 167 0.73 2.53 -15.10
N LEU A 168 -0.31 2.81 -15.90
CA LEU A 168 -0.69 2.01 -17.07
C LEU A 168 0.41 1.89 -18.15
N TRP A 169 1.45 2.72 -18.07
CA TRP A 169 2.61 2.67 -18.96
C TRP A 169 3.70 1.67 -18.51
N LEU A 170 3.60 1.14 -17.29
CA LEU A 170 4.49 0.08 -16.82
C LEU A 170 3.97 -1.29 -17.28
N PRO A 171 4.85 -2.19 -17.72
CA PRO A 171 4.49 -3.58 -17.94
C PRO A 171 3.87 -4.18 -16.67
N SER A 172 2.69 -4.77 -16.79
CA SER A 172 1.96 -5.34 -15.67
C SER A 172 1.61 -6.80 -15.92
N SER A 173 1.68 -7.62 -14.88
CA SER A 173 1.17 -8.98 -14.88
C SER A 173 -0.29 -9.07 -14.39
N MET A 174 -0.85 -7.96 -13.90
CA MET A 174 -2.24 -7.90 -13.46
C MET A 174 -3.24 -8.00 -14.62
N PRO A 175 -4.37 -8.64 -14.47
CA PRO A 175 -4.89 -9.29 -13.27
C PRO A 175 -4.42 -10.75 -13.08
N ALA A 176 -3.64 -11.32 -14.01
CA ALA A 176 -3.26 -12.72 -13.98
C ALA A 176 -2.31 -13.10 -12.82
N SER A 177 -1.51 -12.15 -12.33
CA SER A 177 -0.53 -12.40 -11.26
C SER A 177 -0.08 -11.10 -10.59
N PRO A 178 0.27 -11.10 -9.28
CA PRO A 178 0.79 -9.93 -8.56
C PRO A 178 2.30 -9.69 -8.76
N TRP A 179 3.03 -10.58 -9.43
CA TRP A 179 4.50 -10.58 -9.50
C TRP A 179 5.13 -9.26 -9.97
N ALA A 180 4.55 -8.62 -10.97
CA ALA A 180 5.09 -7.35 -11.46
C ALA A 180 5.10 -6.28 -10.37
N THR A 181 4.04 -6.21 -9.56
CA THR A 181 3.92 -5.29 -8.42
C THR A 181 5.01 -5.53 -7.39
N ASP A 182 5.26 -6.80 -7.02
CA ASP A 182 6.32 -7.16 -6.07
C ASP A 182 7.70 -6.77 -6.58
N VAL A 183 7.99 -7.04 -7.86
CA VAL A 183 9.26 -6.63 -8.50
C VAL A 183 9.43 -5.11 -8.46
N TYR A 184 8.39 -4.35 -8.76
CA TYR A 184 8.45 -2.89 -8.71
C TYR A 184 8.61 -2.34 -7.29
N ILE A 185 8.04 -2.99 -6.27
CA ILE A 185 8.30 -2.64 -4.87
C ILE A 185 9.78 -2.84 -4.52
N LEU A 186 10.36 -3.96 -4.92
CA LEU A 186 11.80 -4.22 -4.74
C LEU A 186 12.65 -3.17 -5.48
N LEU A 187 12.28 -2.82 -6.70
CA LEU A 187 12.95 -1.75 -7.47
C LEU A 187 12.79 -0.37 -6.80
N ALA A 188 11.62 -0.06 -6.24
CA ALA A 188 11.39 1.20 -5.52
C ALA A 188 12.27 1.35 -4.28
N VAL A 189 12.63 0.24 -3.63
CA VAL A 189 13.51 0.19 -2.45
C VAL A 189 15.00 0.15 -2.83
N SER A 190 15.33 -0.33 -4.04
CA SER A 190 16.70 -0.58 -4.48
C SER A 190 17.65 0.63 -4.36
N PRO A 191 17.25 1.90 -4.57
CA PRO A 191 18.16 3.03 -4.40
C PRO A 191 18.70 3.15 -2.97
N MET A 192 17.85 2.87 -1.96
CA MET A 192 18.28 2.88 -0.57
C MET A 192 19.22 1.70 -0.26
N PHE A 193 18.90 0.53 -0.79
CA PHE A 193 19.70 -0.67 -0.61
C PHE A 193 21.10 -0.50 -1.23
N VAL A 194 21.16 -0.04 -2.48
CA VAL A 194 22.43 0.18 -3.21
C VAL A 194 23.27 1.25 -2.51
N TRP A 195 22.64 2.36 -2.09
CA TRP A 195 23.34 3.40 -1.34
C TRP A 195 23.97 2.88 -0.05
N ASP A 196 23.22 2.09 0.73
CA ASP A 196 23.71 1.49 1.96
C ASP A 196 24.83 0.48 1.70
N LEU A 197 24.71 -0.35 0.66
CA LEU A 197 25.72 -1.33 0.29
C LEU A 197 27.03 -0.65 -0.11
N VAL A 198 26.97 0.37 -0.97
CA VAL A 198 28.16 1.12 -1.42
C VAL A 198 28.81 1.84 -0.24
N ARG A 199 28.02 2.49 0.65
CA ARG A 199 28.56 3.30 1.73
C ARG A 199 29.08 2.47 2.91
N ASN A 200 28.38 1.37 3.26
CA ASN A 200 28.68 0.59 4.46
C ASN A 200 29.39 -0.74 4.15
N GLN A 201 29.54 -1.10 2.86
CA GLN A 201 30.15 -2.34 2.37
C GLN A 201 29.55 -3.63 3.00
N ARG A 202 28.31 -3.53 3.48
CA ARG A 202 27.57 -4.65 4.10
C ARG A 202 26.07 -4.46 4.00
N VAL A 203 25.35 -5.56 3.93
CA VAL A 203 23.87 -5.56 3.98
C VAL A 203 23.43 -5.33 5.42
N HIS A 204 22.63 -4.27 5.63
CA HIS A 204 22.09 -3.96 6.96
C HIS A 204 20.99 -4.97 7.34
N GLU A 205 20.91 -5.33 8.63
CA GLU A 205 19.94 -6.30 9.16
C GLU A 205 18.47 -5.95 8.85
N ALA A 206 18.15 -4.68 8.70
CA ALA A 206 16.80 -4.24 8.32
C ALA A 206 16.31 -4.87 7.00
N TYR A 207 17.18 -4.98 6.01
CA TYR A 207 16.84 -5.62 4.72
C TYR A 207 16.63 -7.13 4.88
N LYS A 208 17.45 -7.79 5.69
CA LYS A 208 17.29 -9.22 5.95
C LYS A 208 15.96 -9.49 6.64
N VAL A 209 15.65 -8.77 7.72
CA VAL A 209 14.37 -8.89 8.44
C VAL A 209 13.19 -8.61 7.51
N TRP A 210 13.27 -7.55 6.70
CA TRP A 210 12.22 -7.20 5.78
C TRP A 210 12.00 -8.28 4.72
N LEU A 211 13.06 -8.74 4.05
CA LEU A 211 12.98 -9.77 3.01
C LEU A 211 12.52 -11.12 3.56
N MET A 212 12.97 -11.51 4.76
CA MET A 212 12.54 -12.76 5.41
C MET A 212 11.04 -12.80 5.72
N ILE A 213 10.39 -11.66 5.85
CA ILE A 213 8.94 -11.57 6.09
C ILE A 213 8.21 -11.27 4.77
N TYR A 214 8.72 -10.33 3.98
CA TYR A 214 8.08 -9.86 2.75
C TYR A 214 8.01 -10.97 1.69
N LEU A 215 9.11 -11.66 1.41
CA LEU A 215 9.15 -12.66 0.33
C LEU A 215 8.23 -13.87 0.59
N PRO A 216 8.20 -14.49 1.79
CA PRO A 216 7.22 -15.53 2.07
C PRO A 216 5.77 -15.03 1.99
N ALA A 217 5.49 -13.81 2.43
CA ALA A 217 4.15 -13.22 2.33
C ALA A 217 3.74 -12.99 0.86
N ALA A 218 4.64 -12.46 0.02
CA ALA A 218 4.41 -12.32 -1.41
C ALA A 218 4.21 -13.68 -2.10
N ALA A 219 5.02 -14.69 -1.73
CA ALA A 219 4.86 -16.05 -2.23
C ALA A 219 3.51 -16.66 -1.83
N LEU A 220 3.04 -16.41 -0.59
CA LEU A 220 1.73 -16.85 -0.14
C LEU A 220 0.61 -16.20 -0.94
N VAL A 221 0.70 -14.89 -1.20
CA VAL A 221 -0.25 -14.18 -2.07
C VAL A 221 -0.26 -14.78 -3.47
N ALA A 222 0.90 -15.00 -4.08
CA ALA A 222 1.01 -15.59 -5.40
C ALA A 222 0.47 -17.04 -5.45
N PHE A 223 0.66 -17.82 -4.38
CA PHE A 223 0.12 -19.17 -4.26
C PHE A 223 -1.41 -19.19 -4.16
N ALA A 224 -1.98 -18.23 -3.43
CA ALA A 224 -3.42 -18.12 -3.24
C ALA A 224 -4.13 -17.43 -4.43
N TRP A 225 -3.38 -16.74 -5.28
CA TRP A 225 -3.91 -15.96 -6.40
C TRP A 225 -4.75 -16.80 -7.32
N ASP A 226 -5.98 -16.35 -7.59
CA ASP A 226 -6.93 -16.99 -8.52
C ASP A 226 -7.27 -18.46 -8.18
N LYS A 227 -7.16 -18.83 -6.90
CA LYS A 227 -7.54 -20.17 -6.45
C LYS A 227 -9.01 -20.21 -6.01
N PRO A 228 -9.76 -21.29 -6.38
CA PRO A 228 -11.16 -21.42 -5.99
C PRO A 228 -11.39 -21.32 -4.48
N TRP A 229 -10.50 -21.89 -3.67
CA TRP A 229 -10.59 -21.81 -2.21
C TRP A 229 -10.39 -20.37 -1.67
N TRP A 230 -9.57 -19.55 -2.37
CA TRP A 230 -9.40 -18.15 -1.99
C TRP A 230 -10.66 -17.33 -2.31
N HIS A 231 -11.23 -17.50 -3.52
CA HIS A 231 -12.47 -16.83 -3.92
C HIS A 231 -13.59 -17.11 -2.91
N SER A 232 -13.85 -18.40 -2.57
CA SER A 232 -14.81 -18.78 -1.53
C SER A 232 -14.48 -18.23 -0.15
N THR A 233 -13.20 -18.03 0.17
CA THR A 233 -12.77 -17.46 1.44
C THR A 233 -13.00 -15.95 1.45
N ALA A 234 -12.71 -15.25 0.34
CA ALA A 234 -12.94 -13.82 0.20
C ALA A 234 -14.43 -13.47 0.37
N GLU A 235 -15.32 -14.21 -0.30
CA GLU A 235 -16.77 -14.05 -0.15
C GLU A 235 -17.21 -14.23 1.31
N ARG A 236 -16.80 -15.34 1.96
CA ARG A 236 -17.10 -15.59 3.38
C ARG A 236 -16.56 -14.51 4.32
N LEU A 237 -15.35 -14.03 4.09
CA LEU A 237 -14.77 -12.95 4.88
C LEU A 237 -15.54 -11.64 4.73
N MET A 238 -16.10 -11.42 3.56
CA MET A 238 -16.89 -10.23 3.26
C MET A 238 -18.38 -10.39 3.61
N GLY A 239 -18.83 -11.58 3.98
CA GLY A 239 -20.22 -11.84 4.39
C GLY A 239 -21.20 -11.90 3.20
N VAL A 240 -20.77 -12.39 2.05
CA VAL A 240 -21.56 -12.52 0.82
C VAL A 240 -21.55 -13.94 0.30
#